data_d4f97ac1cef88dc84fdf78c9d2dc9257
#
_entry.id   d4f97ac1cef88dc84fdf78c9d2dc9257
#
_cell.length_a   1.000
_cell.length_b   1.000
_cell.length_c   1.000
_cell.angle_alpha   90.00
_cell.angle_beta   90.00
_cell.angle_gamma   90.00
#
_symmetry.space_group_name_H-M   'P 1'
#
loop_
_entity.id
_entity.type
_entity.pdbx_description
1 polymer ?
#
loop_
_entity_poly.entity_id
_entity_poly.type
_entity_poly.pdbx_seq_one_letter_code
_entity_poly.pdbx_strand_id
1 'polypeptide(L)'
;MAQKPSIPKGTRDFSPAEMAKRNYIFDTIRETFRLFGYKQIETPAMENLSTLMGKYGEEGDKLLFKILNSGDFLRSASDEELDERNCPKLASKLCEKGLRYDLTVPFARFVVQHRNELTMPFKRYQIQPVWRADRPQKGRYREFFQCDADVVGSDSLWNEVELLMLIDTVFSKLQIRTAIKLNNRKVLSGIAEIIGEADKIIDITVAIDKIDKIGIDNVVDELRSKELSEEAINRLRPLLELSGSNEQKLQSLKAMLAESETGLKGIEELESVIDGIESIGHQCDVELDVSLARGLNYYTGTIIEVKALDVEIGSITGGGRYDNLTGVFGMSGLSGVGISFGADRIYDVLNQLDLYPSHITSSVKVMFVNFGQAEAMQSAKYIARLRGASISAELYPDAAKMKKQMS
;
A
#
# COMPACT_ATOMS: atom_id res chain seq x y z
N MET A 1 33.13 -24.70 12.85
CA MET A 1 33.24 -23.30 12.38
C MET A 1 31.99 -22.58 12.85
N ALA A 2 32.11 -21.39 13.46
CA ALA A 2 30.94 -20.56 13.82
C ALA A 2 30.25 -20.08 12.54
N GLN A 3 28.94 -20.25 12.46
CA GLN A 3 28.14 -19.79 11.32
C GLN A 3 28.12 -18.25 11.34
N LYS A 4 28.47 -17.62 10.21
CA LYS A 4 28.35 -16.16 10.08
C LYS A 4 26.86 -15.78 10.10
N PRO A 5 26.42 -14.92 11.03
CA PRO A 5 25.02 -14.50 11.10
C PRO A 5 24.62 -13.75 9.82
N SER A 6 23.41 -14.01 9.33
CA SER A 6 22.84 -13.34 8.16
C SER A 6 21.32 -13.31 8.25
N ILE A 7 20.70 -12.37 7.57
CA ILE A 7 19.23 -12.24 7.45
C ILE A 7 18.78 -12.71 6.07
N PRO A 8 17.50 -13.09 5.90
CA PRO A 8 16.95 -13.46 4.60
C PRO A 8 17.06 -12.30 3.60
N LYS A 9 17.33 -12.62 2.33
CA LYS A 9 17.45 -11.62 1.28
C LYS A 9 16.12 -10.86 1.09
N GLY A 10 16.18 -9.53 1.13
CA GLY A 10 15.01 -8.65 0.97
C GLY A 10 14.29 -8.32 2.27
N THR A 11 14.84 -8.75 3.42
CA THR A 11 14.43 -8.29 4.76
C THR A 11 15.49 -7.38 5.34
N ARG A 12 15.18 -6.67 6.44
CA ARG A 12 16.07 -5.68 7.07
C ARG A 12 15.98 -5.74 8.58
N ASP A 13 17.11 -5.54 9.26
CA ASP A 13 17.15 -5.08 10.64
C ASP A 13 17.07 -3.56 10.68
N PHE A 14 16.58 -3.02 11.77
CA PHE A 14 16.49 -1.57 12.00
C PHE A 14 17.14 -1.24 13.35
N SER A 15 18.14 -0.37 13.31
CA SER A 15 18.75 0.20 14.52
C SER A 15 17.77 1.07 15.31
N PRO A 16 18.07 1.41 16.58
CA PRO A 16 17.22 2.30 17.37
C PRO A 16 16.95 3.66 16.69
N ALA A 17 17.95 4.24 16.01
CA ALA A 17 17.80 5.49 15.30
C ALA A 17 16.87 5.35 14.07
N GLU A 18 17.00 4.26 13.33
CA GLU A 18 16.11 3.96 12.19
C GLU A 18 14.68 3.68 12.67
N MET A 19 14.53 2.98 13.81
CA MET A 19 13.21 2.76 14.40
C MET A 19 12.54 4.05 14.89
N ALA A 20 13.29 5.00 15.42
CA ALA A 20 12.76 6.32 15.76
C ALA A 20 12.20 7.04 14.51
N LYS A 21 12.92 6.99 13.39
CA LYS A 21 12.47 7.52 12.10
C LYS A 21 11.21 6.81 11.59
N ARG A 22 11.17 5.49 11.67
CA ARG A 22 9.99 4.69 11.26
C ARG A 22 8.78 5.00 12.13
N ASN A 23 8.96 5.11 13.43
CA ASN A 23 7.88 5.43 14.36
C ASN A 23 7.31 6.83 14.09
N TYR A 24 8.12 7.82 13.72
CA TYR A 24 7.63 9.12 13.29
C TYR A 24 6.63 9.02 12.13
N ILE A 25 6.94 8.17 11.13
CA ILE A 25 6.02 7.92 10.01
C ILE A 25 4.74 7.24 10.50
N PHE A 26 4.89 6.14 11.28
CA PHE A 26 3.74 5.38 11.76
C PHE A 26 2.84 6.22 12.66
N ASP A 27 3.41 7.06 13.53
CA ASP A 27 2.64 7.89 14.44
C ASP A 27 1.91 9.01 13.68
N THR A 28 2.56 9.66 12.71
CA THR A 28 1.93 10.66 11.85
C THR A 28 0.74 10.08 11.09
N ILE A 29 0.89 8.89 10.51
CA ILE A 29 -0.19 8.22 9.77
C ILE A 29 -1.30 7.78 10.75
N ARG A 30 -0.94 7.16 11.88
CA ARG A 30 -1.90 6.67 12.89
C ARG A 30 -2.75 7.79 13.48
N GLU A 31 -2.11 8.90 13.83
CA GLU A 31 -2.82 10.07 14.35
C GLU A 31 -3.77 10.66 13.32
N THR A 32 -3.36 10.70 12.04
CA THR A 32 -4.22 11.17 10.96
C THR A 32 -5.40 10.23 10.76
N PHE A 33 -5.20 8.90 10.72
CA PHE A 33 -6.30 7.93 10.66
C PHE A 33 -7.33 8.13 11.79
N ARG A 34 -6.85 8.35 13.01
CA ARG A 34 -7.73 8.61 14.16
C ARG A 34 -8.49 9.93 14.04
N LEU A 35 -7.83 10.97 13.51
CA LEU A 35 -8.46 12.27 13.26
C LEU A 35 -9.63 12.16 12.28
N PHE A 36 -9.52 11.29 11.27
CA PHE A 36 -10.57 11.00 10.29
C PHE A 36 -11.60 9.95 10.75
N GLY A 37 -11.52 9.51 12.01
CA GLY A 37 -12.49 8.58 12.62
C GLY A 37 -12.32 7.11 12.24
N TYR A 38 -11.17 6.71 11.70
CA TYR A 38 -10.86 5.32 11.40
C TYR A 38 -10.55 4.54 12.68
N LYS A 39 -11.05 3.31 12.77
CA LYS A 39 -10.85 2.41 13.91
C LYS A 39 -9.75 1.40 13.62
N GLN A 40 -8.86 1.18 14.58
CA GLN A 40 -7.78 0.21 14.43
C GLN A 40 -8.29 -1.22 14.51
N ILE A 41 -7.85 -2.06 13.56
CA ILE A 41 -7.97 -3.51 13.64
C ILE A 41 -6.61 -4.16 13.37
N GLU A 42 -6.50 -5.44 13.66
CA GLU A 42 -5.38 -6.29 13.27
C GLU A 42 -5.89 -7.63 12.76
N THR A 43 -5.20 -8.20 11.79
CA THR A 43 -5.43 -9.56 11.29
C THR A 43 -4.16 -10.40 11.45
N PRO A 44 -4.23 -11.72 11.50
CA PRO A 44 -3.06 -12.59 11.60
C PRO A 44 -2.07 -12.37 10.44
N ALA A 45 -0.78 -12.54 10.72
CA ALA A 45 0.26 -12.55 9.69
C ALA A 45 0.12 -13.75 8.73
N MET A 46 -0.33 -14.88 9.27
CA MET A 46 -0.63 -16.11 8.53
C MET A 46 -2.12 -16.19 8.23
N GLU A 47 -2.44 -16.45 6.98
CA GLU A 47 -3.80 -16.74 6.50
C GLU A 47 -3.86 -18.15 5.93
N ASN A 48 -5.05 -18.74 5.88
CA ASN A 48 -5.24 -19.97 5.11
C ASN A 48 -4.87 -19.71 3.64
N LEU A 49 -4.13 -20.62 3.03
CA LEU A 49 -3.68 -20.44 1.65
C LEU A 49 -4.87 -20.29 0.69
N SER A 50 -5.99 -20.97 0.94
CA SER A 50 -7.25 -20.81 0.21
C SER A 50 -7.86 -19.39 0.29
N THR A 51 -7.57 -18.65 1.35
CA THR A 51 -7.96 -17.24 1.49
C THR A 51 -7.16 -16.35 0.55
N LEU A 52 -5.88 -16.65 0.34
CA LEU A 52 -4.94 -15.83 -0.43
C LEU A 52 -4.93 -16.16 -1.92
N MET A 53 -4.96 -17.46 -2.28
CA MET A 53 -4.85 -17.92 -3.66
C MET A 53 -6.01 -17.47 -4.55
N GLY A 54 -5.69 -17.09 -5.79
CA GLY A 54 -6.67 -16.66 -6.80
C GLY A 54 -7.22 -15.25 -6.60
N LYS A 55 -6.66 -14.45 -5.67
CA LYS A 55 -7.11 -13.08 -5.37
C LYS A 55 -6.24 -12.01 -6.04
N TYR A 56 -5.01 -12.34 -6.33
CA TYR A 56 -3.98 -11.41 -6.81
C TYR A 56 -3.62 -11.60 -8.28
N GLY A 57 -4.34 -12.50 -8.98
CA GLY A 57 -4.00 -12.94 -10.32
C GLY A 57 -2.80 -13.91 -10.35
N GLU A 58 -2.50 -14.48 -11.51
CA GLU A 58 -1.44 -15.50 -11.63
C GLU A 58 -0.05 -15.01 -11.20
N GLU A 59 0.26 -13.75 -11.48
CA GLU A 59 1.56 -13.17 -11.09
C GLU A 59 1.65 -12.96 -9.58
N GLY A 60 0.59 -12.43 -8.95
CA GLY A 60 0.55 -12.25 -7.50
C GLY A 60 0.59 -13.57 -6.74
N ASP A 61 -0.10 -14.60 -7.23
CA ASP A 61 -0.10 -15.94 -6.61
C ASP A 61 1.30 -16.59 -6.61
N LYS A 62 2.15 -16.26 -7.59
CA LYS A 62 3.57 -16.69 -7.63
C LYS A 62 4.42 -15.98 -6.57
N LEU A 63 4.00 -14.81 -6.12
CA LEU A 63 4.71 -14.00 -5.13
C LEU A 63 4.28 -14.27 -3.68
N LEU A 64 3.31 -15.16 -3.46
CA LEU A 64 2.89 -15.57 -2.12
C LEU A 64 3.95 -16.42 -1.42
N PHE A 65 4.36 -16.05 -0.22
CA PHE A 65 5.12 -16.93 0.66
C PHE A 65 4.21 -18.02 1.24
N LYS A 66 4.43 -19.25 0.81
CA LYS A 66 3.72 -20.42 1.30
C LYS A 66 4.46 -21.03 2.50
N ILE A 67 3.72 -21.42 3.53
CA ILE A 67 4.26 -21.98 4.76
C ILE A 67 4.08 -23.49 4.72
N LEU A 68 5.18 -24.21 4.75
CA LEU A 68 5.19 -25.67 4.79
C LEU A 68 4.49 -26.16 6.07
N ASN A 69 3.65 -27.19 5.97
CA ASN A 69 2.95 -27.75 7.11
C ASN A 69 3.95 -28.29 8.15
N SER A 70 3.61 -28.17 9.43
CA SER A 70 4.46 -28.66 10.52
C SER A 70 4.39 -30.20 10.64
N GLY A 71 5.45 -30.81 11.15
CA GLY A 71 5.52 -32.25 11.33
C GLY A 71 5.81 -32.98 10.02
N ASP A 72 5.13 -34.08 9.77
CA ASP A 72 5.25 -34.88 8.52
C ASP A 72 4.47 -34.16 7.41
N PHE A 73 5.08 -33.17 6.77
CA PHE A 73 4.49 -32.35 5.73
C PHE A 73 4.26 -33.09 4.40
N LEU A 74 4.87 -34.25 4.20
CA LEU A 74 4.65 -35.07 3.00
C LEU A 74 3.44 -35.99 3.12
N ARG A 75 2.86 -36.14 4.31
CA ARG A 75 1.75 -37.06 4.60
C ARG A 75 0.55 -36.92 3.63
N SER A 76 0.32 -35.73 3.09
CA SER A 76 -0.82 -35.44 2.21
C SER A 76 -0.51 -35.64 0.72
N ALA A 77 0.74 -35.94 0.35
CA ALA A 77 1.18 -36.15 -1.03
C ALA A 77 1.42 -37.63 -1.27
N SER A 78 1.02 -38.16 -2.43
CA SER A 78 1.40 -39.53 -2.84
C SER A 78 2.78 -39.54 -3.49
N ASP A 79 3.41 -40.72 -3.57
CA ASP A 79 4.72 -40.90 -4.22
C ASP A 79 4.63 -40.47 -5.70
N GLU A 80 3.53 -40.78 -6.41
CA GLU A 80 3.32 -40.38 -7.80
C GLU A 80 3.30 -38.86 -7.96
N GLU A 81 2.65 -38.13 -7.04
CA GLU A 81 2.58 -36.67 -7.07
C GLU A 81 3.94 -36.02 -6.79
N LEU A 82 4.74 -36.64 -5.93
CA LEU A 82 6.12 -36.20 -5.66
C LEU A 82 7.02 -36.44 -6.89
N ASP A 83 6.82 -37.55 -7.60
CA ASP A 83 7.56 -37.89 -8.81
C ASP A 83 7.16 -36.98 -10.01
N GLU A 84 5.87 -36.57 -10.11
CA GLU A 84 5.38 -35.61 -11.12
C GLU A 84 6.07 -34.25 -11.01
N ARG A 85 6.58 -33.86 -9.85
CA ARG A 85 7.22 -32.55 -9.55
C ARG A 85 6.38 -31.34 -9.95
N ASN A 86 5.04 -31.49 -9.92
CA ASN A 86 4.11 -30.39 -10.20
C ASN A 86 4.03 -29.46 -8.98
N CYS A 87 4.88 -28.42 -8.95
CA CYS A 87 4.99 -27.50 -7.83
C CYS A 87 3.66 -26.84 -7.41
N PRO A 88 2.81 -26.33 -8.31
CA PRO A 88 1.51 -25.76 -7.93
C PRO A 88 0.60 -26.77 -7.22
N LYS A 89 0.50 -28.00 -7.75
CA LYS A 89 -0.31 -29.08 -7.17
C LYS A 89 0.23 -29.52 -5.81
N LEU A 90 1.55 -29.71 -5.70
CA LEU A 90 2.20 -30.05 -4.43
C LEU A 90 2.05 -28.97 -3.38
N ALA A 91 2.24 -27.69 -3.76
CA ALA A 91 2.14 -26.57 -2.83
C ALA A 91 0.77 -26.53 -2.13
N SER A 92 -0.33 -26.83 -2.82
CA SER A 92 -1.68 -26.85 -2.22
C SER A 92 -1.86 -27.95 -1.16
N LYS A 93 -1.07 -29.03 -1.24
CA LYS A 93 -1.10 -30.15 -0.27
C LYS A 93 -0.12 -29.97 0.87
N LEU A 94 1.07 -29.43 0.56
CA LEU A 94 2.16 -29.27 1.53
C LEU A 94 2.04 -27.99 2.37
N CYS A 95 1.24 -27.01 1.91
CA CYS A 95 1.11 -25.71 2.53
C CYS A 95 -0.38 -25.34 2.71
N GLU A 96 -0.87 -25.45 3.93
CA GLU A 96 -2.23 -25.02 4.28
C GLU A 96 -2.31 -23.51 4.53
N LYS A 97 -1.17 -22.87 4.79
CA LYS A 97 -1.05 -21.46 5.20
C LYS A 97 -0.05 -20.72 4.32
N GLY A 98 -0.22 -19.41 4.24
CA GLY A 98 0.73 -18.49 3.63
C GLY A 98 0.86 -17.23 4.46
N LEU A 99 1.92 -16.45 4.22
CA LEU A 99 2.03 -15.11 4.74
C LEU A 99 1.15 -14.18 3.91
N ARG A 100 0.43 -13.26 4.55
CA ARG A 100 -0.43 -12.30 3.86
C ARG A 100 0.38 -11.43 2.90
N TYR A 101 -0.16 -11.26 1.71
CA TYR A 101 0.44 -10.48 0.62
C TYR A 101 0.13 -8.99 0.74
N ASP A 102 -1.06 -8.67 1.25
CA ASP A 102 -1.59 -7.35 1.56
C ASP A 102 -2.44 -7.40 2.83
N LEU A 103 -3.03 -6.25 3.19
CA LEU A 103 -3.97 -6.16 4.32
C LEU A 103 -5.44 -6.16 3.86
N THR A 104 -5.71 -5.98 2.56
CA THR A 104 -7.06 -5.82 2.01
C THR A 104 -7.83 -7.16 1.93
N VAL A 105 -7.19 -8.23 1.43
CA VAL A 105 -7.83 -9.56 1.37
C VAL A 105 -8.10 -10.12 2.77
N PRO A 106 -7.16 -10.09 3.75
CA PRO A 106 -7.46 -10.41 5.14
C PRO A 106 -8.55 -9.55 5.77
N PHE A 107 -8.63 -8.27 5.40
CA PHE A 107 -9.69 -7.38 5.85
C PHE A 107 -11.06 -7.80 5.29
N ALA A 108 -11.17 -8.13 4.01
CA ALA A 108 -12.41 -8.62 3.42
C ALA A 108 -12.92 -9.89 4.14
N ARG A 109 -12.03 -10.84 4.44
CA ARG A 109 -12.36 -12.01 5.28
C ARG A 109 -12.84 -11.60 6.67
N PHE A 110 -12.13 -10.65 7.32
CA PHE A 110 -12.52 -10.13 8.64
C PHE A 110 -13.93 -9.54 8.63
N VAL A 111 -14.26 -8.71 7.64
CA VAL A 111 -15.60 -8.09 7.50
C VAL A 111 -16.69 -9.17 7.40
N VAL A 112 -16.48 -10.20 6.58
CA VAL A 112 -17.46 -11.28 6.43
C VAL A 112 -17.63 -12.08 7.72
N GLN A 113 -16.55 -12.40 8.43
CA GLN A 113 -16.62 -13.14 9.69
C GLN A 113 -17.29 -12.36 10.83
N HIS A 114 -17.10 -11.04 10.87
CA HIS A 114 -17.61 -10.17 11.94
C HIS A 114 -18.80 -9.30 11.51
N ARG A 115 -19.47 -9.63 10.39
CA ARG A 115 -20.53 -8.81 9.79
C ARG A 115 -21.64 -8.38 10.76
N ASN A 116 -21.97 -9.23 11.73
CA ASN A 116 -23.02 -8.98 12.71
C ASN A 116 -22.56 -8.08 13.88
N GLU A 117 -21.26 -7.84 14.01
CA GLU A 117 -20.64 -7.03 15.06
C GLU A 117 -20.27 -5.63 14.52
N LEU A 118 -20.17 -5.48 13.19
CA LEU A 118 -19.75 -4.27 12.55
C LEU A 118 -20.93 -3.37 12.20
N THR A 119 -20.82 -2.09 12.55
CA THR A 119 -21.77 -1.06 12.11
C THR A 119 -21.28 -0.48 10.79
N MET A 120 -22.15 -0.50 9.76
CA MET A 120 -21.86 0.06 8.43
C MET A 120 -22.33 1.53 8.33
N PRO A 121 -21.63 2.39 7.57
CA PRO A 121 -20.34 2.13 6.97
C PRO A 121 -19.25 1.94 8.03
N PHE A 122 -18.33 0.99 7.78
CA PHE A 122 -17.23 0.68 8.69
C PHE A 122 -15.92 1.24 8.16
N LYS A 123 -15.30 2.14 8.93
CA LYS A 123 -14.00 2.76 8.66
C LYS A 123 -12.93 2.10 9.51
N ARG A 124 -11.97 1.41 8.89
CA ARG A 124 -10.87 0.76 9.60
C ARG A 124 -9.53 1.30 9.17
N TYR A 125 -8.52 1.23 10.04
CA TYR A 125 -7.12 1.30 9.65
C TYR A 125 -6.31 0.13 10.21
N GLN A 126 -5.21 -0.17 9.53
CA GLN A 126 -4.30 -1.25 9.89
C GLN A 126 -2.86 -0.86 9.53
N ILE A 127 -1.92 -1.01 10.46
CA ILE A 127 -0.49 -0.73 10.25
C ILE A 127 0.26 -2.00 10.62
N GLN A 128 0.56 -2.82 9.63
CA GLN A 128 1.15 -4.14 9.85
C GLN A 128 2.08 -4.54 8.69
N PRO A 129 3.02 -5.50 8.92
CA PRO A 129 3.89 -6.00 7.87
C PRO A 129 3.14 -6.92 6.91
N VAL A 130 3.60 -6.95 5.67
CA VAL A 130 3.16 -7.86 4.60
C VAL A 130 4.39 -8.45 3.90
N TRP A 131 4.19 -9.56 3.17
CA TRP A 131 5.29 -10.32 2.58
C TRP A 131 5.02 -10.64 1.12
N ARG A 132 5.99 -10.29 0.25
CA ARG A 132 5.95 -10.56 -1.18
C ARG A 132 7.28 -11.15 -1.63
N ALA A 133 7.26 -12.24 -2.38
CA ALA A 133 8.46 -12.90 -2.89
C ALA A 133 9.11 -12.17 -4.09
N ASP A 134 8.93 -10.87 -4.16
CA ASP A 134 9.49 -9.98 -5.17
C ASP A 134 11.03 -10.10 -5.26
N ARG A 135 11.57 -9.75 -6.43
CA ARG A 135 13.02 -9.52 -6.57
C ARG A 135 13.40 -8.23 -5.82
N PRO A 136 14.23 -8.31 -4.78
CA PRO A 136 14.59 -7.14 -3.97
C PRO A 136 15.33 -6.09 -4.79
N GLN A 137 14.92 -4.83 -4.64
CA GLN A 137 15.59 -3.64 -5.19
C GLN A 137 15.28 -2.42 -4.31
N LYS A 138 15.88 -1.25 -4.58
CA LYS A 138 15.59 -0.02 -3.82
C LYS A 138 14.07 0.26 -3.84
N GLY A 139 13.49 0.48 -2.66
CA GLY A 139 12.05 0.71 -2.49
C GLY A 139 11.14 -0.52 -2.72
N ARG A 140 11.71 -1.74 -2.87
CA ARG A 140 10.97 -2.99 -3.02
C ARG A 140 11.61 -4.10 -2.18
N TYR A 141 10.96 -4.44 -1.09
CA TYR A 141 11.40 -5.39 -0.09
C TYR A 141 10.48 -6.61 -0.07
N ARG A 142 10.96 -7.71 0.53
CA ARG A 142 10.15 -8.93 0.71
C ARG A 142 9.30 -8.90 1.97
N GLU A 143 9.71 -8.12 2.95
CA GLU A 143 8.95 -7.78 4.15
C GLU A 143 8.92 -6.25 4.26
N PHE A 144 7.72 -5.68 4.34
CA PHE A 144 7.51 -4.24 4.44
C PHE A 144 6.17 -3.93 5.10
N PHE A 145 6.03 -2.71 5.62
CA PHE A 145 4.81 -2.28 6.28
C PHE A 145 3.86 -1.58 5.30
N GLN A 146 2.60 -1.98 5.36
CA GLN A 146 1.47 -1.25 4.79
C GLN A 146 0.72 -0.54 5.90
N CYS A 147 0.27 0.69 5.62
CA CYS A 147 -0.58 1.47 6.50
C CYS A 147 -1.87 1.75 5.74
N ASP A 148 -2.86 0.88 5.94
CA ASP A 148 -4.09 0.88 5.17
C ASP A 148 -5.22 1.60 5.90
N ALA A 149 -6.02 2.34 5.15
CA ALA A 149 -7.30 2.88 5.58
C ALA A 149 -8.38 2.52 4.56
N ASP A 150 -9.47 1.92 5.02
CA ASP A 150 -10.58 1.48 4.17
C ASP A 150 -11.93 1.85 4.78
N VAL A 151 -12.89 2.09 3.90
CA VAL A 151 -14.32 2.24 4.22
C VAL A 151 -15.08 1.16 3.47
N VAL A 152 -15.92 0.40 4.16
CA VAL A 152 -16.81 -0.59 3.55
C VAL A 152 -18.26 -0.33 3.94
N GLY A 153 -19.20 -0.70 3.04
CA GLY A 153 -20.63 -0.56 3.26
C GLY A 153 -21.19 0.80 2.86
N SER A 154 -20.55 1.50 1.91
CA SER A 154 -21.05 2.75 1.35
C SER A 154 -20.57 2.93 -0.09
N ASP A 155 -21.50 3.27 -1.00
CA ASP A 155 -21.23 3.59 -2.40
C ASP A 155 -20.90 5.07 -2.63
N SER A 156 -20.97 5.88 -1.58
CA SER A 156 -20.76 7.33 -1.68
C SER A 156 -19.34 7.66 -2.13
N LEU A 157 -19.21 8.50 -3.15
CA LEU A 157 -17.92 9.03 -3.63
C LEU A 157 -17.26 10.01 -2.65
N TRP A 158 -17.99 10.47 -1.63
CA TRP A 158 -17.39 11.22 -0.52
C TRP A 158 -16.37 10.42 0.27
N ASN A 159 -16.40 9.08 0.20
CA ASN A 159 -15.36 8.24 0.78
C ASN A 159 -14.03 8.42 0.06
N GLU A 160 -14.03 8.52 -1.29
CA GLU A 160 -12.84 8.83 -2.08
C GLU A 160 -12.30 10.22 -1.74
N VAL A 161 -13.17 11.24 -1.71
CA VAL A 161 -12.78 12.61 -1.35
C VAL A 161 -12.13 12.64 0.03
N GLU A 162 -12.69 11.95 1.02
CA GLU A 162 -12.12 11.85 2.37
C GLU A 162 -10.74 11.16 2.35
N LEU A 163 -10.57 10.10 1.54
CA LEU A 163 -9.27 9.44 1.40
C LEU A 163 -8.22 10.35 0.75
N LEU A 164 -8.62 11.18 -0.22
CA LEU A 164 -7.71 12.18 -0.81
C LEU A 164 -7.31 13.25 0.22
N MET A 165 -8.25 13.75 1.03
CA MET A 165 -7.96 14.66 2.14
C MET A 165 -6.99 14.03 3.16
N LEU A 166 -7.18 12.74 3.45
CA LEU A 166 -6.32 12.00 4.36
C LEU A 166 -4.90 11.88 3.81
N ILE A 167 -4.75 11.59 2.51
CA ILE A 167 -3.46 11.57 1.80
C ILE A 167 -2.79 12.94 1.91
N ASP A 168 -3.49 14.01 1.53
CA ASP A 168 -3.00 15.38 1.58
C ASP A 168 -2.53 15.76 3.00
N THR A 169 -3.33 15.42 4.02
CA THR A 169 -3.00 15.69 5.42
C THR A 169 -1.74 14.96 5.88
N VAL A 170 -1.56 13.67 5.51
CA VAL A 170 -0.37 12.89 5.88
C VAL A 170 0.88 13.49 5.25
N PHE A 171 0.86 13.75 3.95
CA PHE A 171 2.04 14.25 3.25
C PHE A 171 2.37 15.70 3.58
N SER A 172 1.39 16.53 3.84
CA SER A 172 1.60 17.88 4.39
C SER A 172 2.33 17.83 5.74
N LYS A 173 1.90 16.96 6.67
CA LYS A 173 2.58 16.77 7.97
C LYS A 173 4.00 16.22 7.81
N LEU A 174 4.24 15.34 6.85
CA LEU A 174 5.56 14.79 6.54
C LEU A 174 6.42 15.73 5.69
N GLN A 175 5.88 16.86 5.23
CA GLN A 175 6.53 17.84 4.37
C GLN A 175 7.02 17.25 3.03
N ILE A 176 6.33 16.25 2.51
CA ILE A 176 6.63 15.62 1.21
C ILE A 176 5.69 16.21 0.17
N ARG A 177 6.25 16.84 -0.87
CA ARG A 177 5.47 17.28 -2.02
C ARG A 177 5.05 16.08 -2.86
N THR A 178 3.75 16.00 -3.17
CA THR A 178 3.19 14.82 -3.85
C THR A 178 2.21 15.20 -4.94
N ALA A 179 2.13 14.34 -5.97
CA ALA A 179 1.04 14.33 -6.93
C ALA A 179 0.14 13.12 -6.67
N ILE A 180 -1.16 13.36 -6.54
CA ILE A 180 -2.20 12.34 -6.46
C ILE A 180 -2.73 12.15 -7.89
N LYS A 181 -2.42 11.00 -8.47
CA LYS A 181 -2.93 10.59 -9.78
C LYS A 181 -4.22 9.82 -9.62
N LEU A 182 -5.22 10.18 -10.40
CA LEU A 182 -6.57 9.59 -10.38
C LEU A 182 -6.92 9.00 -11.73
N ASN A 183 -7.57 7.86 -11.72
CA ASN A 183 -8.28 7.28 -12.85
C ASN A 183 -9.51 6.51 -12.34
N ASN A 184 -10.26 5.90 -13.25
CA ASN A 184 -11.40 5.06 -12.93
C ASN A 184 -11.43 3.80 -13.80
N ARG A 185 -11.67 2.64 -13.19
CA ARG A 185 -11.73 1.36 -13.92
C ARG A 185 -12.79 1.36 -15.01
N LYS A 186 -13.90 2.07 -14.80
CA LYS A 186 -14.98 2.22 -15.78
C LYS A 186 -14.54 3.04 -16.99
N VAL A 187 -13.69 4.05 -16.80
CA VAL A 187 -13.08 4.79 -17.93
C VAL A 187 -12.22 3.86 -18.78
N LEU A 188 -11.37 3.05 -18.14
CA LEU A 188 -10.53 2.07 -18.85
C LEU A 188 -11.39 1.03 -19.59
N SER A 189 -12.51 0.58 -18.98
CA SER A 189 -13.46 -0.32 -19.63
C SER A 189 -14.14 0.35 -20.82
N GLY A 190 -14.58 1.59 -20.68
CA GLY A 190 -15.17 2.37 -21.77
C GLY A 190 -14.19 2.58 -22.93
N ILE A 191 -12.91 2.81 -22.64
CA ILE A 191 -11.86 2.87 -23.68
C ILE A 191 -11.81 1.54 -24.45
N ALA A 192 -11.78 0.40 -23.76
CA ALA A 192 -11.75 -0.92 -24.39
C ALA A 192 -13.03 -1.19 -25.23
N GLU A 193 -14.21 -0.71 -24.76
CA GLU A 193 -15.48 -0.80 -25.50
C GLU A 193 -15.44 -0.01 -26.81
N ILE A 194 -15.05 1.27 -26.78
CA ILE A 194 -15.07 2.14 -27.97
C ILE A 194 -14.05 1.75 -29.04
N ILE A 195 -12.92 1.14 -28.65
CA ILE A 195 -11.93 0.62 -29.59
C ILE A 195 -12.31 -0.77 -30.13
N GLY A 196 -13.39 -1.38 -29.63
CA GLY A 196 -13.88 -2.68 -30.08
C GLY A 196 -13.12 -3.90 -29.54
N GLU A 197 -12.36 -3.73 -28.44
CA GLU A 197 -11.47 -4.75 -27.85
C GLU A 197 -11.79 -4.99 -26.36
N ALA A 198 -13.07 -5.00 -25.99
CA ALA A 198 -13.53 -5.15 -24.61
C ALA A 198 -12.98 -6.42 -23.94
N ASP A 199 -12.85 -7.51 -24.68
CA ASP A 199 -12.33 -8.79 -24.18
C ASP A 199 -10.83 -8.73 -23.82
N LYS A 200 -10.10 -7.76 -24.38
CA LYS A 200 -8.66 -7.57 -24.16
C LYS A 200 -8.31 -6.49 -23.13
N ILE A 201 -9.28 -6.05 -22.32
CA ILE A 201 -9.07 -4.97 -21.33
C ILE A 201 -7.87 -5.21 -20.41
N ILE A 202 -7.60 -6.46 -20.04
CA ILE A 202 -6.44 -6.81 -19.18
C ILE A 202 -5.13 -6.55 -19.93
N ASP A 203 -5.03 -6.99 -21.18
CA ASP A 203 -3.84 -6.77 -22.00
C ASP A 203 -3.61 -5.29 -22.28
N ILE A 204 -4.68 -4.54 -22.56
CA ILE A 204 -4.66 -3.09 -22.77
C ILE A 204 -4.15 -2.39 -21.51
N THR A 205 -4.73 -2.68 -20.36
CA THR A 205 -4.38 -2.02 -19.09
C THR A 205 -2.95 -2.36 -18.64
N VAL A 206 -2.50 -3.60 -18.83
CA VAL A 206 -1.13 -4.03 -18.53
C VAL A 206 -0.10 -3.34 -19.43
N ALA A 207 -0.43 -3.11 -20.71
CA ALA A 207 0.44 -2.39 -21.62
C ALA A 207 0.50 -0.89 -21.28
N ILE A 208 -0.66 -0.25 -21.05
CA ILE A 208 -0.78 1.18 -20.70
C ILE A 208 -0.01 1.50 -19.41
N ASP A 209 -0.03 0.62 -18.41
CA ASP A 209 0.71 0.80 -17.14
C ASP A 209 2.22 0.96 -17.32
N LYS A 210 2.75 0.57 -18.46
CA LYS A 210 4.18 0.69 -18.76
C LYS A 210 4.55 1.99 -19.45
N ILE A 211 3.58 2.86 -19.77
CA ILE A 211 3.80 4.04 -20.62
C ILE A 211 4.88 4.97 -20.06
N ASP A 212 4.88 5.18 -18.74
CA ASP A 212 5.88 6.01 -18.03
C ASP A 212 7.31 5.43 -18.15
N LYS A 213 7.45 4.13 -18.41
CA LYS A 213 8.74 3.43 -18.42
C LYS A 213 9.29 3.23 -19.82
N ILE A 214 8.43 2.89 -20.77
CA ILE A 214 8.85 2.49 -22.12
C ILE A 214 8.37 3.45 -23.20
N GLY A 215 7.51 4.41 -22.88
CA GLY A 215 6.94 5.37 -23.83
C GLY A 215 5.78 4.80 -24.67
N ILE A 216 5.01 5.70 -25.28
CA ILE A 216 3.79 5.39 -26.03
C ILE A 216 4.07 4.44 -27.20
N ASP A 217 5.12 4.68 -27.97
CA ASP A 217 5.42 3.88 -29.18
C ASP A 217 5.72 2.42 -28.82
N ASN A 218 6.47 2.15 -27.77
CA ASN A 218 6.73 0.79 -27.31
C ASN A 218 5.47 0.12 -26.71
N VAL A 219 4.58 0.89 -26.06
CA VAL A 219 3.27 0.40 -25.63
C VAL A 219 2.42 0.00 -26.83
N VAL A 220 2.39 0.81 -27.87
CA VAL A 220 1.69 0.50 -29.13
C VAL A 220 2.24 -0.79 -29.77
N ASP A 221 3.56 -0.98 -29.81
CA ASP A 221 4.17 -2.21 -30.32
C ASP A 221 3.85 -3.42 -29.45
N GLU A 222 3.78 -3.28 -28.13
CA GLU A 222 3.31 -4.34 -27.25
C GLU A 222 1.85 -4.71 -27.54
N LEU A 223 0.96 -3.72 -27.73
CA LEU A 223 -0.45 -3.95 -28.06
C LEU A 223 -0.62 -4.66 -29.42
N ARG A 224 0.20 -4.33 -30.43
CA ARG A 224 0.28 -5.08 -31.68
C ARG A 224 0.65 -6.54 -31.45
N SER A 225 1.62 -6.79 -30.59
CA SER A 225 2.04 -8.15 -30.24
C SER A 225 0.94 -8.95 -29.51
N LYS A 226 -0.03 -8.26 -28.92
CA LYS A 226 -1.25 -8.80 -28.29
C LYS A 226 -2.43 -8.89 -29.27
N GLU A 227 -2.16 -8.77 -30.57
CA GLU A 227 -3.15 -8.88 -31.65
C GLU A 227 -4.27 -7.82 -31.57
N LEU A 228 -4.01 -6.61 -31.08
CA LEU A 228 -4.91 -5.48 -31.25
C LEU A 228 -4.87 -5.01 -32.73
N SER A 229 -6.04 -4.66 -33.25
CA SER A 229 -6.13 -4.13 -34.61
C SER A 229 -5.52 -2.74 -34.73
N GLU A 230 -4.99 -2.40 -35.91
CA GLU A 230 -4.47 -1.03 -36.16
C GLU A 230 -5.57 0.04 -36.01
N GLU A 231 -6.83 -0.30 -36.27
CA GLU A 231 -7.96 0.61 -36.04
C GLU A 231 -8.14 0.88 -34.54
N ALA A 232 -8.09 -0.17 -33.72
CA ALA A 232 -8.16 -0.03 -32.23
C ALA A 232 -6.99 0.81 -31.70
N ILE A 233 -5.77 0.58 -32.19
CA ILE A 233 -4.57 1.32 -31.81
C ILE A 233 -4.70 2.79 -32.19
N ASN A 234 -5.19 3.10 -33.40
CA ASN A 234 -5.37 4.47 -33.86
C ASN A 234 -6.44 5.23 -33.03
N ARG A 235 -7.45 4.54 -32.54
CA ARG A 235 -8.46 5.11 -31.64
C ARG A 235 -7.93 5.28 -30.20
N LEU A 236 -7.05 4.38 -29.74
CA LEU A 236 -6.47 4.41 -28.41
C LEU A 236 -5.42 5.51 -28.25
N ARG A 237 -4.56 5.72 -29.27
CA ARG A 237 -3.42 6.64 -29.18
C ARG A 237 -3.77 8.06 -28.70
N PRO A 238 -4.81 8.74 -29.22
CA PRO A 238 -5.19 10.06 -28.74
C PRO A 238 -5.60 10.10 -27.26
N LEU A 239 -6.12 8.99 -26.71
CA LEU A 239 -6.46 8.86 -25.30
C LEU A 239 -5.21 8.78 -24.41
N LEU A 240 -4.15 8.11 -24.91
CA LEU A 240 -2.87 8.00 -24.21
C LEU A 240 -2.05 9.31 -24.26
N GLU A 241 -2.30 10.16 -25.24
CA GLU A 241 -1.63 11.44 -25.46
C GLU A 241 -2.36 12.61 -24.81
N LEU A 242 -3.45 12.37 -24.07
CA LEU A 242 -4.22 13.41 -23.39
C LEU A 242 -3.34 14.23 -22.43
N SER A 243 -3.37 15.54 -22.63
CA SER A 243 -2.61 16.51 -21.83
C SER A 243 -3.48 17.73 -21.50
N GLY A 244 -3.01 18.59 -20.59
CA GLY A 244 -3.71 19.78 -20.14
C GLY A 244 -4.29 19.67 -18.74
N SER A 245 -5.18 20.57 -18.37
CA SER A 245 -5.86 20.57 -17.07
C SER A 245 -6.82 19.39 -16.90
N ASN A 246 -7.17 19.05 -15.65
CA ASN A 246 -8.16 18.00 -15.38
C ASN A 246 -9.48 18.26 -16.13
N GLU A 247 -9.96 19.50 -16.16
CA GLU A 247 -11.16 19.89 -16.88
C GLU A 247 -11.06 19.62 -18.38
N GLN A 248 -9.94 19.98 -19.02
CA GLN A 248 -9.70 19.73 -20.45
C GLN A 248 -9.65 18.23 -20.76
N LYS A 249 -8.97 17.45 -19.90
CA LYS A 249 -8.91 15.99 -20.03
C LYS A 249 -10.30 15.36 -19.89
N LEU A 250 -11.10 15.78 -18.90
CA LEU A 250 -12.47 15.29 -18.69
C LEU A 250 -13.39 15.61 -19.87
N GLN A 251 -13.33 16.84 -20.42
CA GLN A 251 -14.09 17.22 -21.60
C GLN A 251 -13.72 16.37 -22.82
N SER A 252 -12.42 16.14 -23.04
CA SER A 252 -11.93 15.29 -24.13
C SER A 252 -12.39 13.83 -23.97
N LEU A 253 -12.29 13.28 -22.74
CA LEU A 253 -12.77 11.92 -22.45
C LEU A 253 -14.27 11.78 -22.67
N LYS A 254 -15.10 12.77 -22.27
CA LYS A 254 -16.55 12.76 -22.52
C LYS A 254 -16.87 12.67 -24.02
N ALA A 255 -16.15 13.44 -24.84
CA ALA A 255 -16.36 13.43 -26.28
C ALA A 255 -15.91 12.09 -26.89
N MET A 256 -14.76 11.54 -26.45
CA MET A 256 -14.23 10.30 -26.98
C MET A 256 -15.01 9.05 -26.53
N LEU A 257 -15.57 9.06 -25.31
CA LEU A 257 -16.31 7.96 -24.71
C LEU A 257 -17.84 8.12 -24.83
N ALA A 258 -18.33 9.01 -25.68
CA ALA A 258 -19.76 9.33 -25.78
C ALA A 258 -20.65 8.11 -26.09
N GLU A 259 -20.13 7.08 -26.73
CA GLU A 259 -20.85 5.84 -27.07
C GLU A 259 -20.75 4.75 -25.97
N SER A 260 -19.98 4.96 -24.90
CA SER A 260 -19.83 4.02 -23.80
C SER A 260 -20.52 4.51 -22.53
N GLU A 261 -21.66 3.93 -22.15
CA GLU A 261 -22.34 4.24 -20.88
C GLU A 261 -21.43 3.96 -19.67
N THR A 262 -20.64 2.88 -19.72
CA THR A 262 -19.66 2.52 -18.68
C THR A 262 -18.60 3.60 -18.55
N GLY A 263 -18.04 4.06 -19.68
CA GLY A 263 -17.02 5.10 -19.71
C GLY A 263 -17.52 6.43 -19.20
N LEU A 264 -18.70 6.87 -19.63
CA LEU A 264 -19.35 8.10 -19.17
C LEU A 264 -19.61 8.07 -17.64
N LYS A 265 -20.07 6.93 -17.13
CA LYS A 265 -20.26 6.75 -15.68
C LYS A 265 -18.95 6.90 -14.91
N GLY A 266 -17.86 6.35 -15.42
CA GLY A 266 -16.52 6.50 -14.81
C GLY A 266 -16.05 7.95 -14.81
N ILE A 267 -16.35 8.72 -15.87
CA ILE A 267 -16.03 10.15 -15.96
C ILE A 267 -16.85 10.96 -14.94
N GLU A 268 -18.15 10.72 -14.81
CA GLU A 268 -19.02 11.38 -13.81
C GLU A 268 -18.50 11.13 -12.37
N GLU A 269 -18.03 9.92 -12.09
CA GLU A 269 -17.45 9.59 -10.79
C GLU A 269 -16.14 10.35 -10.55
N LEU A 270 -15.25 10.43 -11.56
CA LEU A 270 -14.01 11.22 -11.46
C LEU A 270 -14.27 12.70 -11.28
N GLU A 271 -15.21 13.29 -12.02
CA GLU A 271 -15.62 14.69 -11.84
C GLU A 271 -16.08 14.95 -10.41
N SER A 272 -16.98 14.10 -9.90
CA SER A 272 -17.49 14.24 -8.54
C SER A 272 -16.39 14.19 -7.48
N VAL A 273 -15.38 13.34 -7.66
CA VAL A 273 -14.25 13.22 -6.73
C VAL A 273 -13.31 14.42 -6.86
N ILE A 274 -12.98 14.84 -8.08
CA ILE A 274 -12.10 15.99 -8.32
C ILE A 274 -12.76 17.28 -7.82
N ASP A 275 -14.01 17.53 -8.17
CA ASP A 275 -14.76 18.72 -7.70
C ASP A 275 -14.87 18.71 -6.16
N GLY A 276 -15.06 17.53 -5.57
CA GLY A 276 -15.13 17.38 -4.12
C GLY A 276 -13.85 17.83 -3.43
N ILE A 277 -12.68 17.34 -3.87
CA ILE A 277 -11.39 17.70 -3.23
C ILE A 277 -11.01 19.15 -3.52
N GLU A 278 -11.25 19.65 -4.74
CA GLU A 278 -11.02 21.05 -5.10
C GLU A 278 -11.84 22.02 -4.23
N SER A 279 -13.12 21.67 -3.94
CA SER A 279 -14.00 22.50 -3.11
C SER A 279 -13.52 22.68 -1.67
N ILE A 280 -12.73 21.74 -1.16
CA ILE A 280 -12.22 21.75 0.21
C ILE A 280 -10.86 22.47 0.27
N GLY A 281 -10.09 22.40 -0.82
CA GLY A 281 -8.71 22.87 -0.90
C GLY A 281 -7.71 21.81 -0.42
N HIS A 282 -6.57 21.73 -1.08
CA HIS A 282 -5.51 20.75 -0.86
C HIS A 282 -4.14 21.35 -1.17
N GLN A 283 -3.07 20.70 -0.72
CA GLN A 283 -1.68 21.10 -0.97
C GLN A 283 -0.99 20.18 -1.99
N CYS A 284 -1.45 18.92 -2.12
CA CYS A 284 -0.95 17.99 -3.13
C CYS A 284 -1.45 18.39 -4.52
N ASP A 285 -0.66 18.14 -5.56
CA ASP A 285 -1.15 18.21 -6.94
C ASP A 285 -2.15 17.08 -7.19
N VAL A 286 -3.34 17.38 -7.74
CA VAL A 286 -4.35 16.37 -8.11
C VAL A 286 -4.44 16.30 -9.62
N GLU A 287 -4.13 15.14 -10.20
CA GLU A 287 -4.01 14.93 -11.63
C GLU A 287 -4.86 13.75 -12.12
N LEU A 288 -5.71 13.99 -13.11
CA LEU A 288 -6.33 12.94 -13.91
C LEU A 288 -5.25 12.31 -14.82
N ASP A 289 -5.00 11.01 -14.67
CA ASP A 289 -4.01 10.28 -15.44
C ASP A 289 -4.63 9.03 -16.08
N VAL A 290 -4.96 9.12 -17.36
CA VAL A 290 -5.59 8.02 -18.13
C VAL A 290 -4.66 6.81 -18.24
N SER A 291 -3.35 7.02 -18.14
CA SER A 291 -2.35 5.96 -18.17
C SER A 291 -2.28 5.17 -16.86
N LEU A 292 -2.89 5.68 -15.79
CA LEU A 292 -2.96 4.97 -14.51
C LEU A 292 -3.92 3.78 -14.62
N ALA A 293 -3.38 2.66 -15.06
CA ALA A 293 -4.11 1.40 -15.20
C ALA A 293 -3.74 0.37 -14.14
N ARG A 294 -2.90 0.78 -13.17
CA ARG A 294 -2.43 -0.04 -12.06
C ARG A 294 -3.55 -0.42 -11.11
N GLY A 295 -3.27 -1.45 -10.41
CA GLY A 295 -4.07 -1.92 -9.30
C GLY A 295 -4.24 -3.42 -9.36
N LEU A 296 -4.67 -3.97 -8.23
CA LEU A 296 -5.06 -5.37 -8.16
C LEU A 296 -6.35 -5.53 -8.99
N ASN A 297 -6.52 -6.68 -9.61
CA ASN A 297 -7.64 -6.97 -10.52
C ASN A 297 -9.04 -6.84 -9.86
N TYR A 298 -9.09 -6.51 -8.57
CA TYR A 298 -10.35 -6.35 -7.85
C TYR A 298 -10.89 -4.90 -7.83
N TYR A 299 -10.17 -3.90 -8.34
CA TYR A 299 -10.70 -2.53 -8.42
C TYR A 299 -11.81 -2.42 -9.46
N THR A 300 -12.89 -1.72 -9.08
CA THR A 300 -14.13 -1.59 -9.85
C THR A 300 -14.49 -0.15 -10.20
N GLY A 301 -13.88 0.82 -9.55
CA GLY A 301 -14.14 2.26 -9.70
C GLY A 301 -12.86 3.08 -9.69
N THR A 302 -12.83 4.11 -8.85
CA THR A 302 -11.70 5.03 -8.70
C THR A 302 -10.40 4.30 -8.40
N ILE A 303 -9.32 4.70 -9.06
CA ILE A 303 -7.94 4.24 -8.86
C ILE A 303 -7.14 5.45 -8.39
N ILE A 304 -6.36 5.27 -7.34
CA ILE A 304 -5.55 6.32 -6.71
C ILE A 304 -4.10 5.87 -6.68
N GLU A 305 -3.19 6.72 -7.13
CA GLU A 305 -1.75 6.53 -6.98
C GLU A 305 -1.09 7.84 -6.55
N VAL A 306 -0.14 7.78 -5.62
CA VAL A 306 0.58 8.95 -5.14
C VAL A 306 2.06 8.81 -5.42
N LYS A 307 2.62 9.82 -6.09
CA LYS A 307 4.06 9.92 -6.38
C LYS A 307 4.67 11.07 -5.58
N ALA A 308 5.87 10.87 -5.04
CA ALA A 308 6.70 11.96 -4.53
C ALA A 308 7.27 12.75 -5.72
N LEU A 309 7.26 14.09 -5.62
CA LEU A 309 7.70 14.97 -6.72
C LEU A 309 9.21 15.19 -6.73
N ASP A 310 9.84 15.21 -5.55
CA ASP A 310 11.23 15.58 -5.39
C ASP A 310 12.21 14.39 -5.31
N VAL A 311 11.68 13.15 -5.47
CA VAL A 311 12.46 11.91 -5.39
C VAL A 311 12.00 10.93 -6.46
N GLU A 312 12.93 10.40 -7.21
CA GLU A 312 12.66 9.32 -8.16
C GLU A 312 12.52 7.99 -7.44
N ILE A 313 11.27 7.64 -7.11
CA ILE A 313 10.88 6.40 -6.44
C ILE A 313 9.51 5.95 -7.01
N GLY A 314 9.18 4.67 -6.85
CA GLY A 314 7.83 4.20 -7.19
C GLY A 314 6.76 4.81 -6.27
N SER A 315 5.49 4.57 -6.60
CA SER A 315 4.34 5.09 -5.83
C SER A 315 4.49 4.88 -4.34
N ILE A 316 4.27 5.93 -3.56
CA ILE A 316 4.39 5.92 -2.09
C ILE A 316 3.06 5.63 -1.38
N THR A 317 1.95 5.79 -2.10
CA THR A 317 0.59 5.40 -1.68
C THR A 317 -0.17 4.93 -2.90
N GLY A 318 -1.09 4.01 -2.72
CA GLY A 318 -1.98 3.56 -3.77
C GLY A 318 -3.27 2.99 -3.19
N GLY A 319 -4.33 2.96 -3.99
CA GLY A 319 -5.62 2.45 -3.56
C GLY A 319 -6.67 2.52 -4.64
N GLY A 320 -7.93 2.33 -4.23
CA GLY A 320 -9.08 2.43 -5.12
C GLY A 320 -10.33 1.79 -4.56
N ARG A 321 -11.42 1.87 -5.34
CA ARG A 321 -12.71 1.26 -5.03
C ARG A 321 -12.77 -0.18 -5.45
N TYR A 322 -13.34 -1.03 -4.57
CA TYR A 322 -13.55 -2.46 -4.79
C TYR A 322 -14.94 -2.87 -4.27
N ASP A 323 -15.83 -3.29 -5.18
CA ASP A 323 -17.24 -3.52 -4.83
C ASP A 323 -17.57 -5.00 -4.55
N ASN A 324 -16.72 -5.94 -4.92
CA ASN A 324 -17.00 -7.37 -4.83
C ASN A 324 -15.95 -8.20 -4.06
N LEU A 325 -15.03 -7.54 -3.35
CA LEU A 325 -13.96 -8.27 -2.67
C LEU A 325 -14.50 -9.23 -1.59
N THR A 326 -15.56 -8.82 -0.87
CA THR A 326 -16.26 -9.67 0.12
C THR A 326 -17.06 -10.79 -0.52
N GLY A 327 -17.46 -10.66 -1.80
CA GLY A 327 -18.18 -11.69 -2.56
C GLY A 327 -17.40 -13.00 -2.67
N VAL A 328 -16.08 -12.92 -2.69
CA VAL A 328 -15.17 -14.08 -2.68
C VAL A 328 -15.32 -14.93 -1.40
N PHE A 329 -15.80 -14.33 -0.32
CA PHE A 329 -16.07 -14.96 0.96
C PHE A 329 -17.57 -15.17 1.21
N GLY A 330 -18.42 -15.14 0.15
CA GLY A 330 -19.84 -15.40 0.21
C GLY A 330 -20.72 -14.22 0.62
N MET A 331 -20.18 -12.99 0.63
CA MET A 331 -20.92 -11.76 0.93
C MET A 331 -20.78 -10.77 -0.23
N SER A 332 -21.64 -10.93 -1.26
CA SER A 332 -21.65 -10.02 -2.43
C SER A 332 -22.36 -8.70 -2.14
N GLY A 333 -22.08 -7.68 -2.96
CA GLY A 333 -22.78 -6.39 -2.93
C GLY A 333 -22.35 -5.44 -1.82
N LEU A 334 -21.20 -5.68 -1.19
CA LEU A 334 -20.62 -4.73 -0.23
C LEU A 334 -19.52 -3.92 -0.92
N SER A 335 -19.81 -2.64 -1.17
CA SER A 335 -18.84 -1.70 -1.71
C SER A 335 -17.78 -1.34 -0.68
N GLY A 336 -16.56 -1.16 -1.15
CA GLY A 336 -15.44 -0.70 -0.35
C GLY A 336 -14.50 0.18 -1.16
N VAL A 337 -13.81 1.07 -0.46
CA VAL A 337 -12.74 1.89 -1.01
C VAL A 337 -11.64 2.04 0.03
N GLY A 338 -10.39 2.01 -0.40
CA GLY A 338 -9.28 2.13 0.54
C GLY A 338 -7.97 2.52 -0.11
N ILE A 339 -7.04 2.94 0.74
CA ILE A 339 -5.67 3.32 0.38
C ILE A 339 -4.66 2.63 1.28
N SER A 340 -3.45 2.49 0.77
CA SER A 340 -2.31 1.94 1.49
C SER A 340 -1.10 2.84 1.35
N PHE A 341 -0.59 3.37 2.47
CA PHE A 341 0.71 4.06 2.50
C PHE A 341 1.84 3.03 2.60
N GLY A 342 2.80 3.15 1.70
CA GLY A 342 4.02 2.35 1.69
C GLY A 342 5.06 2.93 2.64
N ALA A 343 5.00 2.60 3.93
CA ALA A 343 5.84 3.20 4.97
C ALA A 343 7.34 3.12 4.67
N ASP A 344 7.80 2.03 4.07
CA ASP A 344 9.21 1.83 3.74
C ASP A 344 9.68 2.74 2.58
N ARG A 345 8.82 3.03 1.61
CA ARG A 345 9.11 4.01 0.56
C ARG A 345 9.08 5.44 1.08
N ILE A 346 8.11 5.77 1.96
CA ILE A 346 8.06 7.06 2.65
C ILE A 346 9.32 7.26 3.49
N TYR A 347 9.81 6.21 4.17
CA TYR A 347 11.07 6.23 4.91
C TYR A 347 12.26 6.55 3.99
N ASP A 348 12.33 5.94 2.81
CA ASP A 348 13.38 6.20 1.83
C ASP A 348 13.32 7.66 1.30
N VAL A 349 12.12 8.19 1.04
CA VAL A 349 11.91 9.60 0.62
C VAL A 349 12.38 10.57 1.70
N LEU A 350 11.92 10.40 2.94
CA LEU A 350 12.29 11.29 4.06
C LEU A 350 13.80 11.26 4.35
N ASN A 351 14.47 10.11 4.21
CA ASN A 351 15.93 10.03 4.33
C ASN A 351 16.65 10.74 3.18
N GLN A 352 16.16 10.62 1.95
CA GLN A 352 16.79 11.23 0.79
C GLN A 352 16.65 12.76 0.80
N LEU A 353 15.55 13.30 1.32
CA LEU A 353 15.26 14.72 1.42
C LEU A 353 15.68 15.35 2.75
N ASP A 354 16.18 14.55 3.70
CA ASP A 354 16.55 14.98 5.06
C ASP A 354 15.43 15.74 5.81
N LEU A 355 14.18 15.24 5.70
CA LEU A 355 12.98 15.90 6.25
C LEU A 355 12.63 15.46 7.67
N TYR A 356 13.45 14.62 8.31
CA TYR A 356 13.18 14.23 9.69
C TYR A 356 13.47 15.35 10.69
N PRO A 357 12.62 15.53 11.72
CA PRO A 357 12.91 16.46 12.80
C PRO A 357 14.24 16.14 13.51
N SER A 358 15.06 17.14 13.78
CA SER A 358 16.42 16.97 14.34
C SER A 358 16.46 16.25 15.70
N HIS A 359 15.35 16.29 16.47
CA HIS A 359 15.26 15.69 17.81
C HIS A 359 14.72 14.24 17.81
N ILE A 360 14.40 13.68 16.64
CA ILE A 360 13.68 12.39 16.55
C ILE A 360 14.49 11.20 17.06
N THR A 361 15.82 11.27 17.01
CA THR A 361 16.71 10.17 17.39
C THR A 361 17.10 10.18 18.87
N SER A 362 16.77 11.23 19.61
CA SER A 362 17.10 11.28 21.06
C SER A 362 16.06 10.49 21.87
N SER A 363 16.44 9.29 22.31
CA SER A 363 15.58 8.42 23.12
C SER A 363 15.58 8.78 24.59
N VAL A 364 16.67 9.34 25.11
CA VAL A 364 16.85 9.70 26.53
C VAL A 364 17.09 11.20 26.63
N LYS A 365 16.26 11.89 27.44
CA LYS A 365 16.38 13.32 27.66
C LYS A 365 17.40 13.65 28.76
N VAL A 366 17.55 12.78 29.77
CA VAL A 366 18.43 12.99 30.90
C VAL A 366 19.18 11.70 31.23
N MET A 367 20.50 11.76 31.13
CA MET A 367 21.38 10.68 31.59
C MET A 367 22.07 11.12 32.90
N PHE A 368 21.99 10.29 33.93
CA PHE A 368 22.73 10.47 35.18
C PHE A 368 24.03 9.70 35.14
N VAL A 369 25.12 10.37 35.44
CA VAL A 369 26.44 9.75 35.59
C VAL A 369 26.54 9.02 36.90
N ASN A 370 27.29 7.89 36.91
CA ASN A 370 27.49 7.06 38.10
C ASN A 370 28.95 7.09 38.52
N PHE A 371 29.21 7.65 39.69
CA PHE A 371 30.56 7.68 40.29
C PHE A 371 30.70 6.70 41.45
N GLY A 372 29.61 6.05 41.87
CA GLY A 372 29.59 5.08 42.96
C GLY A 372 28.17 4.81 43.46
N GLN A 373 28.07 3.95 44.46
CA GLN A 373 26.78 3.46 44.96
C GLN A 373 25.93 4.59 45.58
N ALA A 374 26.55 5.53 46.28
CA ALA A 374 25.82 6.63 46.91
C ALA A 374 25.18 7.57 45.89
N GLU A 375 25.93 7.93 44.85
CA GLU A 375 25.47 8.78 43.76
C GLU A 375 24.40 8.05 42.93
N ALA A 376 24.57 6.75 42.70
CA ALA A 376 23.58 5.92 41.99
C ALA A 376 22.25 5.87 42.76
N MET A 377 22.28 5.67 44.07
CA MET A 377 21.08 5.67 44.93
C MET A 377 20.35 7.03 44.91
N GLN A 378 21.10 8.13 44.95
CA GLN A 378 20.52 9.46 44.87
C GLN A 378 19.94 9.76 43.50
N SER A 379 20.68 9.39 42.42
CA SER A 379 20.22 9.53 41.05
C SER A 379 18.94 8.74 40.80
N ALA A 380 18.83 7.53 41.35
CA ALA A 380 17.63 6.69 41.19
C ALA A 380 16.35 7.39 41.69
N LYS A 381 16.45 8.18 42.79
CA LYS A 381 15.30 8.97 43.28
C LYS A 381 14.88 10.06 42.30
N TYR A 382 15.85 10.76 41.68
CA TYR A 382 15.56 11.78 40.68
C TYR A 382 15.01 11.17 39.39
N ILE A 383 15.59 10.06 38.97
CA ILE A 383 15.11 9.31 37.77
C ILE A 383 13.65 8.88 37.96
N ALA A 384 13.30 8.35 39.15
CA ALA A 384 11.93 7.97 39.47
C ALA A 384 10.97 9.18 39.35
N ARG A 385 11.38 10.33 39.86
CA ARG A 385 10.59 11.58 39.73
C ARG A 385 10.45 12.05 38.29
N LEU A 386 11.54 12.04 37.50
CA LEU A 386 11.51 12.42 36.10
C LEU A 386 10.61 11.49 35.27
N ARG A 387 10.73 10.17 35.50
CA ARG A 387 9.86 9.19 34.83
C ARG A 387 8.40 9.35 35.24
N GLY A 388 8.11 9.67 36.49
CA GLY A 388 6.76 10.02 36.96
C GLY A 388 6.20 11.29 36.30
N ALA A 389 7.06 12.18 35.81
CA ALA A 389 6.71 13.37 35.04
C ALA A 389 6.78 13.12 33.49
N SER A 390 6.83 11.86 33.04
CA SER A 390 6.94 11.46 31.62
C SER A 390 8.21 12.00 30.92
N ILE A 391 9.28 12.21 31.67
CA ILE A 391 10.59 12.59 31.13
C ILE A 391 11.48 11.36 31.10
N SER A 392 11.97 10.97 29.93
CA SER A 392 12.88 9.83 29.77
C SER A 392 14.21 10.12 30.44
N ALA A 393 14.61 9.25 31.39
CA ALA A 393 15.84 9.38 32.13
C ALA A 393 16.45 8.00 32.42
N GLU A 394 17.79 7.94 32.42
CA GLU A 394 18.54 6.73 32.72
C GLU A 394 19.73 7.02 33.62
N LEU A 395 20.22 5.98 34.27
CA LEU A 395 21.48 5.98 35.01
C LEU A 395 22.50 5.16 34.26
N TYR A 396 23.70 5.67 34.04
CA TYR A 396 24.78 4.83 33.54
C TYR A 396 25.06 3.72 34.56
N PRO A 397 24.99 2.43 34.19
CA PRO A 397 24.88 1.36 35.19
C PRO A 397 26.17 1.15 36.02
N ASP A 398 27.33 1.35 35.41
CA ASP A 398 28.63 1.10 36.05
C ASP A 398 29.25 2.37 36.60
N ALA A 399 29.89 2.26 37.77
CA ALA A 399 30.77 3.32 38.26
C ALA A 399 32.01 3.44 37.36
N ALA A 400 32.13 4.52 36.65
CA ALA A 400 33.21 4.75 35.67
C ALA A 400 33.59 6.23 35.55
N LYS A 401 34.78 6.47 34.95
CA LYS A 401 35.19 7.85 34.62
C LYS A 401 34.18 8.51 33.68
N MET A 402 33.89 9.80 33.88
CA MET A 402 32.92 10.57 33.09
C MET A 402 33.11 10.41 31.58
N LYS A 403 34.36 10.43 31.08
CA LYS A 403 34.65 10.25 29.65
C LYS A 403 34.10 8.95 29.08
N LYS A 404 34.11 7.85 29.87
CA LYS A 404 33.56 6.56 29.43
C LYS A 404 32.02 6.57 29.40
N GLN A 405 31.42 7.35 30.31
CA GLN A 405 29.96 7.43 30.43
C GLN A 405 29.34 8.35 29.37
N MET A 406 30.11 9.27 28.80
CA MET A 406 29.70 10.26 27.81
C MET A 406 30.10 9.88 26.36
N SER A 407 30.75 8.75 26.15
CA SER A 407 31.13 8.21 24.84
C SER A 407 30.12 7.19 24.36
#